data_bcbdbccffcb4c2bd190cc631e9df9ea2
#
_entry.id   bcbdbccffcb4c2bd190cc631e9df9ea2
#
_cell.length_a   1.000
_cell.length_b   1.000
_cell.length_c   1.000
_cell.angle_alpha   90.00
_cell.angle_beta   90.00
_cell.angle_gamma   90.00
#
_symmetry.space_group_name_H-M   'P 1'
#
loop_
_entity.id
_entity.type
_entity.pdbx_description
1 polymer ?
#
loop_
_entity_poly.entity_id
_entity_poly.type
_entity_poly.pdbx_seq_one_letter_code
_entity_poly.pdbx_strand_id
1 'polypeptide(L)'
;MTTFKSFLLLLCISFSLQAYAQEKVTAREVLSLDKGWSFHKGDIPYPVIKGHNATYRNAKAGCVSGAASPNYDDSSWRIVDIPHDWAIEGRVNPDANLSQGYYDRGFGWYRRKFKLSPEDKGKHLELQFDGIATHATIWVNGTVLHRNWCGYTSMYIDITPYATYGDDVNTIAVRVDADAQEGWWYEGAGIYRHTWLVKRSPLHIITDGVFAHPVKKTESQWEIPVEVSLYNSGKLTADGEVEVTLLAPDGQPIATKNQKLSVKALREGIANLPITVTKPLFWSPENPVLYKVKTQVKQNGTVTDEVETKCGFRTIRFDNNTGFWLNGENIKIKGVCSHQDHAGVGVAVPDALWEFRLRKLKEMGVNAYRVAHNPVAKEFMAACDSMGIMVLDENRLFNTSPEYVRQLEWQVRRDRNCPSVILWSVFNEEPMQGTENGVEMVRRMYDVVKKMDPTRPITAAMNGGFFSEYNVSQAVD
;
A
#
# COMPACT_ATOMS: atom_id res chain seq x y z
N MET A 1 -55.70 -28.66 68.08
CA MET A 1 -54.50 -27.79 68.16
C MET A 1 -53.59 -28.15 67.01
N THR A 2 -53.73 -27.47 65.90
CA THR A 2 -53.06 -27.72 64.65
C THR A 2 -52.37 -26.44 64.18
N THR A 3 -51.06 -26.43 64.20
CA THR A 3 -50.25 -25.31 63.80
C THR A 3 -50.00 -25.37 62.26
N PHE A 4 -50.47 -24.34 61.57
CA PHE A 4 -50.19 -24.09 60.16
C PHE A 4 -48.77 -23.50 59.98
N LYS A 5 -47.95 -24.18 59.23
CA LYS A 5 -46.66 -23.64 58.75
C LYS A 5 -46.85 -23.16 57.34
N SER A 6 -46.77 -21.83 57.16
CA SER A 6 -46.76 -21.17 55.86
C SER A 6 -45.40 -21.35 55.23
N PHE A 7 -45.33 -21.95 54.06
CA PHE A 7 -44.11 -22.04 53.16
C PHE A 7 -44.13 -20.82 52.25
N LEU A 8 -43.18 -19.91 52.42
CA LEU A 8 -43.00 -18.78 51.56
C LEU A 8 -42.06 -19.24 50.41
N LEU A 9 -42.59 -19.38 49.20
CA LEU A 9 -41.84 -19.72 48.00
C LEU A 9 -41.24 -18.41 47.41
N LEU A 10 -39.93 -18.20 47.59
CA LEU A 10 -39.21 -17.12 46.93
C LEU A 10 -38.93 -17.52 45.48
N LEU A 11 -39.63 -16.91 44.55
CA LEU A 11 -39.37 -17.02 43.12
C LEU A 11 -38.20 -16.08 42.78
N CYS A 12 -36.97 -16.63 42.67
CA CYS A 12 -35.84 -15.91 42.10
C CYS A 12 -35.97 -15.85 40.58
N ILE A 13 -36.47 -14.73 40.07
CA ILE A 13 -36.40 -14.45 38.63
C ILE A 13 -34.97 -13.95 38.33
N SER A 14 -34.12 -14.85 37.85
CA SER A 14 -32.84 -14.51 37.30
C SER A 14 -33.04 -13.86 35.91
N PHE A 15 -33.01 -12.54 35.87
CA PHE A 15 -32.81 -11.81 34.60
C PHE A 15 -31.38 -12.09 34.09
N SER A 16 -31.24 -13.05 33.21
CA SER A 16 -30.04 -13.17 32.38
C SER A 16 -30.05 -12.01 31.41
N LEU A 17 -29.34 -10.94 31.72
CA LEU A 17 -28.91 -9.96 30.73
C LEU A 17 -27.99 -10.68 29.75
N GLN A 18 -28.53 -11.18 28.64
CA GLN A 18 -27.76 -11.43 27.45
C GLN A 18 -27.28 -10.07 26.94
N ALA A 19 -26.05 -9.72 27.30
CA ALA A 19 -25.33 -8.69 26.60
C ALA A 19 -25.18 -9.19 25.14
N TYR A 20 -26.06 -8.76 24.27
CA TYR A 20 -25.78 -8.79 22.83
C TYR A 20 -24.53 -7.95 22.66
N ALA A 21 -23.42 -8.61 22.41
CA ALA A 21 -22.27 -7.96 21.85
C ALA A 21 -22.77 -7.36 20.53
N GLN A 22 -23.03 -6.07 20.52
CA GLN A 22 -23.29 -5.33 19.31
C GLN A 22 -22.03 -5.56 18.44
N GLU A 23 -22.14 -6.40 17.41
CA GLU A 23 -21.09 -6.53 16.42
C GLU A 23 -20.74 -5.12 16.00
N LYS A 24 -19.49 -4.74 16.26
CA LYS A 24 -18.97 -3.42 15.92
C LYS A 24 -19.02 -3.36 14.41
N VAL A 25 -20.07 -2.75 13.84
CA VAL A 25 -20.13 -2.48 12.40
C VAL A 25 -18.87 -1.69 12.09
N THR A 26 -17.89 -2.36 11.54
CA THR A 26 -16.64 -1.70 11.13
C THR A 26 -17.01 -0.77 9.99
N ALA A 27 -16.77 0.51 10.20
CA ALA A 27 -17.08 1.55 9.22
C ALA A 27 -16.34 1.31 7.89
N ARG A 28 -15.19 0.64 7.94
CA ARG A 28 -14.40 0.15 6.82
C ARG A 28 -14.15 -1.33 7.00
N GLU A 29 -14.33 -2.10 5.94
CA GLU A 29 -14.03 -3.53 5.92
C GLU A 29 -12.87 -3.79 4.96
N VAL A 30 -11.82 -4.45 5.44
CA VAL A 30 -10.63 -4.84 4.67
C VAL A 30 -10.54 -6.36 4.66
N LEU A 31 -10.77 -6.96 3.51
CA LEU A 31 -10.80 -8.41 3.34
C LEU A 31 -9.59 -8.88 2.55
N SER A 32 -8.84 -9.85 3.07
CA SER A 32 -7.80 -10.52 2.30
C SER A 32 -8.43 -11.37 1.19
N LEU A 33 -7.88 -11.23 0.00
CA LEU A 33 -8.18 -12.10 -1.14
C LEU A 33 -7.03 -13.05 -1.46
N ASP A 34 -6.13 -13.31 -0.54
CA ASP A 34 -4.92 -14.11 -0.79
C ASP A 34 -5.18 -15.57 -1.07
N LYS A 35 -6.30 -16.13 -0.58
CA LYS A 35 -6.58 -17.56 -0.68
C LYS A 35 -7.37 -17.96 -1.92
N GLY A 36 -7.05 -19.12 -2.50
CA GLY A 36 -7.90 -19.80 -3.47
C GLY A 36 -7.94 -19.14 -4.85
N TRP A 37 -6.80 -18.78 -5.42
CA TRP A 37 -6.69 -18.35 -6.81
C TRP A 37 -6.52 -19.54 -7.73
N SER A 38 -7.30 -19.61 -8.81
CA SER A 38 -7.02 -20.50 -9.94
C SER A 38 -5.84 -19.93 -10.72
N PHE A 39 -4.80 -20.69 -10.94
CA PHE A 39 -3.56 -20.30 -11.62
C PHE A 39 -3.24 -21.19 -12.82
N HIS A 40 -2.85 -20.57 -13.93
CA HIS A 40 -2.36 -21.25 -15.13
C HIS A 40 -1.01 -20.62 -15.54
N LYS A 41 0.05 -21.44 -15.60
CA LYS A 41 1.35 -21.03 -16.13
C LYS A 41 1.32 -21.10 -17.66
N GLY A 42 1.78 -20.05 -18.30
CA GLY A 42 1.75 -19.87 -19.74
C GLY A 42 0.69 -18.89 -20.21
N ASP A 43 0.83 -18.41 -21.42
CA ASP A 43 -0.16 -17.52 -22.02
C ASP A 43 -1.34 -18.30 -22.58
N ILE A 44 -2.51 -17.72 -22.51
CA ILE A 44 -3.72 -18.22 -23.16
C ILE A 44 -4.08 -17.22 -24.25
N PRO A 45 -3.91 -17.58 -25.53
CA PRO A 45 -4.23 -16.68 -26.62
C PRO A 45 -5.67 -16.22 -26.59
N TYR A 46 -5.89 -14.96 -26.97
CA TYR A 46 -7.25 -14.47 -27.18
C TYR A 46 -7.92 -15.29 -28.30
N PRO A 47 -9.20 -15.69 -28.09
CA PRO A 47 -9.89 -16.45 -29.11
C PRO A 47 -10.06 -15.64 -30.39
N VAL A 48 -9.93 -16.30 -31.54
CA VAL A 48 -10.19 -15.68 -32.82
C VAL A 48 -11.68 -15.41 -32.96
N ILE A 49 -12.04 -14.13 -33.00
CA ILE A 49 -13.42 -13.69 -33.10
C ILE A 49 -13.76 -13.48 -34.56
N LYS A 50 -14.77 -14.21 -35.04
CA LYS A 50 -15.23 -14.14 -36.43
C LYS A 50 -16.62 -13.50 -36.50
N GLY A 51 -16.80 -12.61 -37.47
CA GLY A 51 -18.07 -11.98 -37.75
C GLY A 51 -18.34 -10.70 -36.93
N HIS A 52 -19.08 -9.79 -37.55
CA HIS A 52 -19.32 -8.44 -37.03
C HIS A 52 -19.97 -8.44 -35.64
N ASN A 53 -21.04 -9.18 -35.43
CA ASN A 53 -21.77 -9.17 -34.17
C ASN A 53 -20.95 -9.69 -32.99
N ALA A 54 -20.15 -10.74 -33.20
CA ALA A 54 -19.25 -11.26 -32.19
C ALA A 54 -18.14 -10.26 -31.84
N THR A 55 -17.55 -9.61 -32.84
CA THR A 55 -16.54 -8.55 -32.66
C THR A 55 -17.14 -7.35 -31.91
N TYR A 56 -18.33 -6.91 -32.32
CA TYR A 56 -19.05 -5.82 -31.66
C TYR A 56 -19.26 -6.08 -30.16
N ARG A 57 -19.76 -7.29 -29.83
CA ARG A 57 -20.00 -7.68 -28.43
C ARG A 57 -18.69 -7.77 -27.63
N ASN A 58 -17.66 -8.43 -28.17
CA ASN A 58 -16.39 -8.59 -27.48
C ASN A 58 -15.67 -7.27 -27.17
N ALA A 59 -15.93 -6.24 -27.96
CA ALA A 59 -15.38 -4.89 -27.74
C ALA A 59 -16.11 -4.08 -26.65
N LYS A 60 -17.19 -4.62 -26.06
CA LYS A 60 -17.97 -3.93 -25.03
C LYS A 60 -17.54 -4.35 -23.62
N ALA A 61 -17.68 -3.41 -22.69
CA ALA A 61 -17.43 -3.65 -21.27
C ALA A 61 -18.27 -4.85 -20.78
N GLY A 62 -17.65 -5.73 -20.01
CA GLY A 62 -18.28 -6.95 -19.49
C GLY A 62 -18.42 -8.10 -20.49
N CYS A 63 -17.97 -7.93 -21.73
CA CYS A 63 -18.22 -8.90 -22.81
C CYS A 63 -16.93 -9.52 -23.37
N VAL A 64 -15.79 -9.42 -22.66
CA VAL A 64 -14.52 -9.98 -23.13
C VAL A 64 -14.63 -11.51 -23.28
N SER A 65 -13.96 -12.06 -24.30
CA SER A 65 -13.84 -13.49 -24.53
C SER A 65 -12.51 -14.04 -23.98
N GLY A 66 -12.41 -15.38 -23.90
CA GLY A 66 -11.19 -16.07 -23.45
C GLY A 66 -11.02 -16.07 -21.93
N ALA A 67 -9.80 -16.19 -21.45
CA ALA A 67 -9.48 -16.39 -20.03
C ALA A 67 -9.90 -15.22 -19.11
N ALA A 68 -10.13 -14.04 -19.67
CA ALA A 68 -10.64 -12.88 -18.94
C ALA A 68 -12.19 -12.88 -18.79
N SER A 69 -12.91 -13.75 -19.52
CA SER A 69 -14.36 -13.85 -19.43
C SER A 69 -14.80 -14.42 -18.08
N PRO A 70 -15.88 -13.89 -17.46
CA PRO A 70 -16.45 -14.49 -16.24
C PRO A 70 -16.84 -15.96 -16.43
N ASN A 71 -17.29 -16.32 -17.64
CA ASN A 71 -17.78 -17.68 -17.97
C ASN A 71 -16.67 -18.63 -18.47
N TYR A 72 -15.41 -18.23 -18.41
CA TYR A 72 -14.30 -19.10 -18.78
C TYR A 72 -14.20 -20.28 -17.80
N ASP A 73 -14.05 -21.49 -18.36
CA ASP A 73 -13.84 -22.70 -17.56
C ASP A 73 -12.39 -22.79 -17.08
N ASP A 74 -12.18 -22.50 -15.82
CA ASP A 74 -10.90 -22.57 -15.12
C ASP A 74 -10.81 -23.78 -14.17
N SER A 75 -11.69 -24.78 -14.33
CA SER A 75 -11.76 -25.95 -13.43
C SER A 75 -10.51 -26.83 -13.45
N SER A 76 -9.76 -26.80 -14.56
CA SER A 76 -8.49 -27.53 -14.71
C SER A 76 -7.26 -26.76 -14.19
N TRP A 77 -7.45 -25.52 -13.74
CA TRP A 77 -6.32 -24.71 -13.26
C TRP A 77 -5.92 -25.11 -11.85
N ARG A 78 -4.63 -24.98 -11.55
CA ARG A 78 -4.10 -25.22 -10.21
C ARG A 78 -4.61 -24.15 -9.23
N ILE A 79 -5.00 -24.58 -8.03
CA ILE A 79 -5.31 -23.63 -6.96
C ILE A 79 -4.03 -23.25 -6.23
N VAL A 80 -3.82 -21.94 -6.07
CA VAL A 80 -2.71 -21.36 -5.34
C VAL A 80 -3.20 -20.32 -4.34
N ASP A 81 -2.42 -20.10 -3.30
CA ASP A 81 -2.54 -18.95 -2.42
C ASP A 81 -1.47 -17.91 -2.80
N ILE A 82 -1.75 -16.64 -2.57
CA ILE A 82 -0.79 -15.56 -2.73
C ILE A 82 -0.31 -15.07 -1.35
N PRO A 83 0.87 -14.52 -1.23
CA PRO A 83 1.90 -14.23 -2.26
C PRO A 83 2.38 -15.48 -3.02
N HIS A 84 2.52 -15.36 -4.34
CA HIS A 84 2.90 -16.48 -5.21
C HIS A 84 3.92 -16.02 -6.27
N ASP A 85 5.01 -16.77 -6.39
CA ASP A 85 6.06 -16.60 -7.38
C ASP A 85 6.27 -17.92 -8.12
N TRP A 86 5.74 -18.03 -9.35
CA TRP A 86 5.85 -19.29 -10.10
C TRP A 86 7.23 -19.54 -10.70
N ALA A 87 8.10 -18.50 -10.77
CA ALA A 87 9.44 -18.69 -11.31
C ALA A 87 10.28 -19.57 -10.40
N ILE A 88 10.27 -19.29 -9.06
CA ILE A 88 11.06 -20.07 -8.08
C ILE A 88 10.58 -21.53 -7.96
N GLU A 89 9.37 -21.87 -8.39
CA GLU A 89 8.88 -23.23 -8.41
C GLU A 89 9.48 -24.06 -9.56
N GLY A 90 10.09 -23.37 -10.55
CA GLY A 90 10.71 -23.98 -11.71
C GLY A 90 12.06 -24.61 -11.38
N ARG A 91 12.65 -25.24 -12.41
CA ARG A 91 14.03 -25.71 -12.37
C ARG A 91 14.96 -24.63 -12.92
N VAL A 92 16.20 -24.61 -12.44
CA VAL A 92 17.27 -23.83 -13.03
C VAL A 92 17.44 -24.25 -14.50
N ASN A 93 17.38 -23.28 -15.41
CA ASN A 93 17.54 -23.46 -16.84
C ASN A 93 18.79 -22.67 -17.30
N PRO A 94 19.88 -23.35 -17.74
CA PRO A 94 21.11 -22.68 -18.14
C PRO A 94 20.94 -21.71 -19.31
N ASP A 95 19.88 -21.86 -20.10
CA ASP A 95 19.56 -21.00 -21.24
C ASP A 95 18.71 -19.76 -20.84
N ALA A 96 18.23 -19.73 -19.60
CA ALA A 96 17.49 -18.58 -19.07
C ALA A 96 18.42 -17.43 -18.64
N ASN A 97 17.84 -16.27 -18.36
CA ASN A 97 18.59 -15.07 -18.01
C ASN A 97 19.32 -15.23 -16.66
N LEU A 98 20.65 -15.05 -16.69
CA LEU A 98 21.50 -15.05 -15.50
C LEU A 98 21.03 -14.07 -14.43
N SER A 99 20.65 -12.85 -14.83
CA SER A 99 20.18 -11.81 -13.88
C SER A 99 18.86 -12.19 -13.20
N GLN A 100 18.10 -13.12 -13.78
CA GLN A 100 16.88 -13.67 -13.20
C GLN A 100 17.12 -15.02 -12.47
N GLY A 101 18.38 -15.29 -12.08
CA GLY A 101 18.76 -16.51 -11.35
C GLY A 101 18.61 -17.79 -12.18
N TYR A 102 18.65 -17.70 -13.51
CA TYR A 102 18.42 -18.83 -14.42
C TYR A 102 17.03 -19.47 -14.31
N TYR A 103 16.00 -18.70 -13.88
CA TYR A 103 14.62 -19.18 -13.85
C TYR A 103 13.82 -18.69 -15.06
N ASP A 104 13.00 -19.59 -15.64
CA ASP A 104 12.04 -19.24 -16.68
C ASP A 104 10.86 -18.49 -16.06
N ARG A 105 10.56 -17.31 -16.58
CA ARG A 105 9.48 -16.43 -16.10
C ARG A 105 8.22 -16.58 -16.97
N GLY A 106 8.15 -15.95 -18.13
CA GLY A 106 7.06 -16.07 -19.09
C GLY A 106 5.74 -15.42 -18.63
N PHE A 107 4.66 -16.04 -19.05
CA PHE A 107 3.31 -15.54 -18.78
C PHE A 107 2.58 -16.41 -17.75
N GLY A 108 1.59 -15.82 -17.08
CA GLY A 108 0.70 -16.55 -16.20
C GLY A 108 -0.66 -15.87 -16.10
N TRP A 109 -1.65 -16.66 -15.80
CA TRP A 109 -3.00 -16.21 -15.57
C TRP A 109 -3.47 -16.59 -14.18
N TYR A 110 -4.17 -15.68 -13.52
CA TYR A 110 -4.82 -15.88 -12.25
C TYR A 110 -6.30 -15.57 -12.38
N ARG A 111 -7.14 -16.31 -11.69
CA ARG A 111 -8.57 -16.03 -11.60
C ARG A 111 -9.07 -16.24 -10.17
N ARG A 112 -9.96 -15.37 -9.73
CA ARG A 112 -10.57 -15.44 -8.41
C ARG A 112 -12.05 -15.15 -8.50
N LYS A 113 -12.86 -15.97 -7.88
CA LYS A 113 -14.31 -15.76 -7.76
C LYS A 113 -14.65 -15.37 -6.33
N PHE A 114 -15.54 -14.40 -6.15
CA PHE A 114 -16.02 -13.96 -4.85
C PHE A 114 -17.46 -13.45 -4.95
N LYS A 115 -18.15 -13.40 -3.79
CA LYS A 115 -19.49 -12.85 -3.67
C LYS A 115 -19.48 -11.59 -2.81
N LEU A 116 -20.38 -10.69 -3.10
CA LEU A 116 -20.69 -9.50 -2.30
C LEU A 116 -22.11 -9.66 -1.74
N SER A 117 -22.32 -9.26 -0.50
CA SER A 117 -23.64 -9.30 0.07
C SER A 117 -24.55 -8.21 -0.52
N PRO A 118 -25.88 -8.35 -0.47
CA PRO A 118 -26.81 -7.29 -0.88
C PRO A 118 -26.57 -5.97 -0.13
N GLU A 119 -26.12 -6.05 1.13
CA GLU A 119 -25.83 -4.92 2.02
C GLU A 119 -24.58 -4.13 1.60
N ASP A 120 -23.75 -4.70 0.73
CA ASP A 120 -22.59 -4.01 0.15
C ASP A 120 -22.98 -3.03 -0.96
N LYS A 121 -24.23 -3.14 -1.47
CA LYS A 121 -24.72 -2.26 -2.51
C LYS A 121 -24.79 -0.82 -2.04
N GLY A 122 -24.10 0.05 -2.77
CA GLY A 122 -23.99 1.47 -2.41
C GLY A 122 -22.72 1.84 -1.65
N LYS A 123 -21.94 0.86 -1.18
CA LYS A 123 -20.58 1.09 -0.70
C LYS A 123 -19.63 1.39 -1.86
N HIS A 124 -18.52 2.07 -1.57
CA HIS A 124 -17.36 2.13 -2.45
C HIS A 124 -16.53 0.86 -2.29
N LEU A 125 -16.20 0.21 -3.39
CA LEU A 125 -15.47 -1.06 -3.42
C LEU A 125 -14.14 -0.86 -4.15
N GLU A 126 -13.04 -1.11 -3.46
CA GLU A 126 -11.69 -0.99 -4.02
C GLU A 126 -10.96 -2.32 -3.94
N LEU A 127 -10.48 -2.79 -5.09
CA LEU A 127 -9.57 -3.93 -5.19
C LEU A 127 -8.14 -3.40 -5.13
N GLN A 128 -7.32 -3.96 -4.23
CA GLN A 128 -5.93 -3.58 -4.06
C GLN A 128 -5.01 -4.75 -4.37
N PHE A 129 -3.96 -4.51 -5.16
CA PHE A 129 -2.83 -5.39 -5.32
C PHE A 129 -1.58 -4.68 -4.83
N ASP A 130 -0.86 -5.26 -3.89
CA ASP A 130 0.34 -4.65 -3.33
C ASP A 130 1.58 -4.83 -4.22
N GLY A 131 1.53 -5.75 -5.21
CA GLY A 131 2.55 -5.93 -6.24
C GLY A 131 2.32 -7.16 -7.11
N ILE A 132 2.57 -7.03 -8.41
CA ILE A 132 2.48 -8.12 -9.40
C ILE A 132 3.71 -8.04 -10.32
N ALA A 133 4.54 -9.06 -10.33
CA ALA A 133 5.73 -9.12 -11.16
C ALA A 133 5.43 -9.77 -12.53
N THR A 134 5.60 -9.05 -13.64
CA THR A 134 6.09 -7.68 -13.78
C THR A 134 4.99 -6.76 -14.32
N HIS A 135 4.52 -7.00 -15.54
CA HIS A 135 3.40 -6.26 -16.13
C HIS A 135 2.09 -7.02 -15.94
N ALA A 136 1.04 -6.32 -15.58
CA ALA A 136 -0.26 -6.94 -15.33
C ALA A 136 -1.39 -6.27 -16.10
N THR A 137 -2.35 -7.07 -16.55
CA THR A 137 -3.66 -6.60 -17.01
C THR A 137 -4.73 -7.25 -16.14
N ILE A 138 -5.65 -6.43 -15.61
CA ILE A 138 -6.64 -6.84 -14.61
C ILE A 138 -8.04 -6.58 -15.16
N TRP A 139 -8.88 -7.60 -15.11
CA TRP A 139 -10.31 -7.55 -15.45
C TRP A 139 -11.15 -7.87 -14.23
N VAL A 140 -12.29 -7.20 -14.13
CA VAL A 140 -13.37 -7.57 -13.21
C VAL A 140 -14.65 -7.73 -14.01
N ASN A 141 -15.31 -8.87 -13.84
CA ASN A 141 -16.55 -9.20 -14.54
C ASN A 141 -16.47 -9.00 -16.07
N GLY A 142 -15.33 -9.37 -16.67
CA GLY A 142 -15.11 -9.26 -18.11
C GLY A 142 -14.84 -7.83 -18.62
N THR A 143 -14.63 -6.87 -17.74
CA THR A 143 -14.23 -5.49 -18.09
C THR A 143 -12.77 -5.29 -17.69
N VAL A 144 -11.91 -4.82 -18.60
CA VAL A 144 -10.55 -4.42 -18.28
C VAL A 144 -10.58 -3.14 -17.44
N LEU A 145 -9.99 -3.15 -16.26
CA LEU A 145 -9.99 -2.00 -15.35
C LEU A 145 -8.61 -1.38 -15.18
N HIS A 146 -7.56 -2.20 -15.26
CA HIS A 146 -6.22 -1.69 -14.98
C HIS A 146 -5.16 -2.42 -15.81
N ARG A 147 -4.11 -1.67 -16.16
CA ARG A 147 -2.85 -2.19 -16.67
C ARG A 147 -1.72 -1.58 -15.86
N ASN A 148 -0.80 -2.40 -15.42
CA ASN A 148 0.36 -1.95 -14.66
C ASN A 148 1.65 -2.27 -15.41
N TRP A 149 2.56 -1.28 -15.45
CA TRP A 149 3.85 -1.36 -16.12
C TRP A 149 5.03 -1.32 -15.14
N CYS A 150 4.76 -1.54 -13.84
CA CYS A 150 5.78 -1.65 -12.81
C CYS A 150 5.38 -2.72 -11.79
N GLY A 151 6.22 -3.73 -11.61
CA GLY A 151 5.94 -4.84 -10.71
C GLY A 151 5.92 -4.47 -9.23
N TYR A 152 6.51 -3.34 -8.87
CA TYR A 152 6.79 -2.99 -7.46
C TYR A 152 5.80 -2.02 -6.84
N THR A 153 4.93 -1.42 -7.64
CA THR A 153 3.98 -0.40 -7.19
C THR A 153 2.62 -1.00 -6.89
N SER A 154 1.98 -0.57 -5.81
CA SER A 154 0.62 -0.99 -5.46
C SER A 154 -0.40 -0.39 -6.44
N MET A 155 -1.48 -1.14 -6.67
CA MET A 155 -2.58 -0.77 -7.55
C MET A 155 -3.87 -0.68 -6.74
N TYR A 156 -4.60 0.43 -6.87
CA TYR A 156 -5.89 0.69 -6.21
C TYR A 156 -6.95 0.88 -7.27
N ILE A 157 -7.91 -0.03 -7.37
CA ILE A 157 -8.83 -0.15 -8.48
C ILE A 157 -10.27 -0.04 -7.97
N ASP A 158 -10.98 1.04 -8.34
CA ASP A 158 -12.42 1.15 -8.06
C ASP A 158 -13.21 0.14 -8.91
N ILE A 159 -13.80 -0.84 -8.24
CA ILE A 159 -14.64 -1.85 -8.86
C ILE A 159 -16.14 -1.61 -8.65
N THR A 160 -16.50 -0.52 -7.96
CA THR A 160 -17.89 -0.22 -7.59
C THR A 160 -18.88 -0.28 -8.77
N PRO A 161 -18.57 0.32 -9.95
CA PRO A 161 -19.50 0.29 -11.09
C PRO A 161 -19.64 -1.07 -11.79
N TYR A 162 -18.76 -2.01 -11.47
CA TYR A 162 -18.65 -3.30 -12.16
C TYR A 162 -19.06 -4.49 -11.31
N ALA A 163 -19.31 -4.27 -10.03
CA ALA A 163 -19.63 -5.29 -9.05
C ALA A 163 -21.07 -5.78 -9.16
N THR A 164 -21.28 -7.06 -8.91
CA THR A 164 -22.58 -7.72 -8.74
C THR A 164 -22.77 -8.18 -7.30
N TYR A 165 -24.02 -8.35 -6.85
CA TYR A 165 -24.37 -8.57 -5.45
C TYR A 165 -25.32 -9.74 -5.27
N GLY A 166 -25.37 -10.31 -4.08
CA GLY A 166 -26.26 -11.43 -3.73
C GLY A 166 -25.71 -12.75 -4.25
N ASP A 167 -26.55 -13.47 -5.01
CA ASP A 167 -26.18 -14.79 -5.52
C ASP A 167 -25.21 -14.73 -6.71
N ASP A 168 -25.10 -13.59 -7.36
CA ASP A 168 -24.18 -13.39 -8.47
C ASP A 168 -22.73 -13.45 -8.02
N VAL A 169 -21.88 -14.00 -8.89
CA VAL A 169 -20.45 -14.20 -8.65
C VAL A 169 -19.65 -13.12 -9.38
N ASN A 170 -18.81 -12.40 -8.64
CA ASN A 170 -17.81 -11.55 -9.23
C ASN A 170 -16.57 -12.36 -9.58
N THR A 171 -15.95 -12.05 -10.70
CA THR A 171 -14.73 -12.69 -11.18
C THR A 171 -13.65 -11.67 -11.41
N ILE A 172 -12.50 -11.86 -10.77
CA ILE A 172 -11.25 -11.18 -11.10
C ILE A 172 -10.46 -12.08 -12.03
N ALA A 173 -9.91 -11.54 -13.11
CA ALA A 173 -8.92 -12.19 -13.95
C ALA A 173 -7.68 -11.31 -14.06
N VAL A 174 -6.51 -11.89 -13.96
CA VAL A 174 -5.22 -11.20 -14.05
C VAL A 174 -4.34 -11.96 -15.04
N ARG A 175 -3.89 -11.28 -16.10
CA ARG A 175 -2.82 -11.76 -16.97
C ARG A 175 -1.54 -11.08 -16.55
N VAL A 176 -0.53 -11.87 -16.27
CA VAL A 176 0.79 -11.40 -15.90
C VAL A 176 1.77 -11.70 -17.02
N ASP A 177 2.52 -10.70 -17.43
CA ASP A 177 3.66 -10.80 -18.33
C ASP A 177 4.93 -10.57 -17.49
N ALA A 178 5.61 -11.66 -17.17
CA ALA A 178 6.85 -11.63 -16.42
C ALA A 178 8.10 -11.71 -17.33
N ASP A 179 7.96 -11.77 -18.66
CA ASP A 179 9.11 -11.63 -19.57
C ASP A 179 9.63 -10.21 -19.67
N ALA A 180 8.76 -9.24 -19.38
CA ALA A 180 9.18 -7.85 -19.24
C ALA A 180 10.13 -7.68 -18.05
N GLN A 181 11.26 -7.02 -18.27
CA GLN A 181 12.30 -6.81 -17.28
C GLN A 181 12.36 -5.33 -16.88
N GLU A 182 12.43 -5.08 -15.57
CA GLU A 182 12.59 -3.74 -14.99
C GLU A 182 13.95 -3.60 -14.29
N GLY A 183 14.62 -4.70 -14.02
CA GLY A 183 15.92 -4.75 -13.36
C GLY A 183 16.83 -5.87 -13.88
N TRP A 184 18.05 -5.89 -13.39
CA TRP A 184 19.07 -6.89 -13.67
C TRP A 184 19.37 -7.76 -12.45
N TRP A 185 18.31 -8.10 -11.73
CA TRP A 185 18.27 -8.99 -10.57
C TRP A 185 17.04 -9.88 -10.64
N TYR A 186 16.91 -10.82 -9.70
CA TYR A 186 15.75 -11.69 -9.65
C TYR A 186 14.49 -10.89 -9.29
N GLU A 187 13.57 -10.78 -10.23
CA GLU A 187 12.30 -10.04 -10.09
C GLU A 187 11.12 -10.95 -9.78
N GLY A 188 11.30 -12.28 -9.95
CA GLY A 188 10.23 -13.25 -9.79
C GLY A 188 9.13 -13.16 -10.83
N ALA A 189 8.00 -13.81 -10.57
CA ALA A 189 6.86 -13.85 -11.48
C ALA A 189 5.55 -14.16 -10.74
N GLY A 190 4.55 -13.28 -10.83
CA GLY A 190 3.23 -13.55 -10.28
C GLY A 190 2.68 -12.48 -9.35
N ILE A 191 1.56 -12.78 -8.70
CA ILE A 191 0.99 -11.93 -7.65
C ILE A 191 1.78 -12.22 -6.38
N TYR A 192 2.88 -11.52 -6.21
CA TYR A 192 3.88 -11.83 -5.19
C TYR A 192 3.75 -11.04 -3.88
N ARG A 193 2.75 -10.17 -3.79
CA ARG A 193 2.34 -9.45 -2.57
C ARG A 193 0.85 -9.65 -2.34
N HIS A 194 0.34 -9.13 -1.24
CA HIS A 194 -1.06 -9.29 -0.84
C HIS A 194 -2.06 -8.66 -1.79
N THR A 195 -3.28 -9.19 -1.76
CA THR A 195 -4.45 -8.65 -2.47
C THR A 195 -5.61 -8.46 -1.50
N TRP A 196 -6.28 -7.30 -1.60
CA TRP A 196 -7.34 -6.91 -0.67
C TRP A 196 -8.59 -6.46 -1.41
N LEU A 197 -9.74 -6.70 -0.80
CA LEU A 197 -11.00 -6.04 -1.13
C LEU A 197 -11.35 -5.10 0.02
N VAL A 198 -11.42 -3.80 -0.26
CA VAL A 198 -11.75 -2.78 0.71
C VAL A 198 -13.14 -2.23 0.42
N LYS A 199 -14.03 -2.29 1.41
CA LYS A 199 -15.39 -1.77 1.34
C LYS A 199 -15.51 -0.56 2.24
N ARG A 200 -16.04 0.54 1.73
CA ARG A 200 -16.15 1.83 2.43
C ARG A 200 -17.52 2.46 2.21
N SER A 201 -17.89 3.39 3.08
CA SER A 201 -19.00 4.30 2.80
C SER A 201 -18.73 5.18 1.58
N PRO A 202 -19.76 5.72 0.92
CA PRO A 202 -19.55 6.61 -0.23
C PRO A 202 -18.66 7.81 0.08
N LEU A 203 -18.85 8.48 1.23
CA LEU A 203 -17.91 9.47 1.74
C LEU A 203 -16.90 8.77 2.64
N HIS A 204 -15.65 8.73 2.21
CA HIS A 204 -14.59 7.98 2.88
C HIS A 204 -13.21 8.64 2.76
N ILE A 205 -12.29 8.22 3.61
CA ILE A 205 -10.86 8.55 3.52
C ILE A 205 -10.26 7.69 2.39
N ILE A 206 -9.58 8.30 1.43
CA ILE A 206 -8.92 7.56 0.35
C ILE A 206 -7.80 6.66 0.90
N THR A 207 -7.39 5.67 0.14
CA THR A 207 -6.24 4.82 0.51
C THR A 207 -5.01 5.70 0.69
N ASP A 208 -4.29 5.52 1.80
CA ASP A 208 -3.15 6.33 2.23
C ASP A 208 -3.43 7.85 2.28
N GLY A 209 -4.69 8.21 2.51
CA GLY A 209 -5.16 9.60 2.46
C GLY A 209 -4.91 10.44 3.71
N VAL A 210 -4.33 9.87 4.76
CA VAL A 210 -3.94 10.62 5.96
C VAL A 210 -2.45 10.93 5.90
N PHE A 211 -2.08 12.20 6.02
CA PHE A 211 -0.68 12.60 6.15
C PHE A 211 -0.48 13.25 7.52
N ALA A 212 0.29 12.59 8.38
CA ALA A 212 0.57 12.99 9.75
C ALA A 212 2.08 13.08 9.99
N HIS A 213 2.67 14.24 9.74
CA HIS A 213 4.11 14.45 9.84
C HIS A 213 4.44 15.40 11.00
N PRO A 214 5.01 14.92 12.12
CA PRO A 214 5.37 15.75 13.26
C PRO A 214 6.46 16.77 12.89
N VAL A 215 6.22 18.05 13.20
CA VAL A 215 7.13 19.17 12.98
C VAL A 215 7.51 19.81 14.32
N LYS A 216 8.81 19.92 14.60
CA LYS A 216 9.31 20.60 15.79
C LYS A 216 9.13 22.13 15.64
N LYS A 217 8.43 22.76 16.57
CA LYS A 217 8.23 24.23 16.63
C LYS A 217 9.19 24.90 17.61
N THR A 218 9.38 24.30 18.77
CA THR A 218 10.35 24.71 19.79
C THR A 218 11.00 23.48 20.42
N GLU A 219 11.86 23.66 21.41
CA GLU A 219 12.49 22.54 22.13
C GLU A 219 11.48 21.63 22.83
N SER A 220 10.33 22.16 23.23
CA SER A 220 9.31 21.39 23.94
C SER A 220 8.00 21.23 23.18
N GLN A 221 7.79 21.95 22.08
CA GLN A 221 6.51 21.97 21.38
C GLN A 221 6.66 21.46 19.95
N TRP A 222 5.76 20.55 19.59
CA TRP A 222 5.62 19.97 18.27
C TRP A 222 4.20 20.18 17.74
N GLU A 223 4.06 20.18 16.45
CA GLU A 223 2.79 20.18 15.74
C GLU A 223 2.75 19.04 14.75
N ILE A 224 1.62 18.35 14.67
CA ILE A 224 1.32 17.41 13.61
C ILE A 224 0.28 18.10 12.71
N PRO A 225 0.64 18.64 11.56
CA PRO A 225 -0.32 19.16 10.58
C PRO A 225 -0.99 17.97 9.87
N VAL A 226 -2.05 17.40 10.48
CA VAL A 226 -2.74 16.25 9.90
C VAL A 226 -3.58 16.71 8.71
N GLU A 227 -3.22 16.24 7.53
CA GLU A 227 -4.03 16.37 6.31
C GLU A 227 -4.81 15.08 6.08
N VAL A 228 -6.11 15.19 5.81
CA VAL A 228 -6.99 14.05 5.52
C VAL A 228 -7.64 14.26 4.17
N SER A 229 -7.28 13.43 3.20
CA SER A 229 -7.89 13.39 1.87
C SER A 229 -9.09 12.44 1.86
N LEU A 230 -10.25 12.98 1.45
CA LEU A 230 -11.50 12.22 1.33
C LEU A 230 -11.93 12.14 -0.12
N TYR A 231 -12.75 11.14 -0.44
CA TYR A 231 -13.45 11.03 -1.70
C TYR A 231 -14.93 10.75 -1.45
N ASN A 232 -15.79 11.38 -2.23
CA ASN A 232 -17.22 11.09 -2.24
C ASN A 232 -17.58 10.37 -3.55
N SER A 233 -17.73 9.06 -3.49
CA SER A 233 -18.19 8.23 -4.62
C SER A 233 -19.70 8.25 -4.82
N GLY A 234 -20.43 8.96 -3.97
CA GLY A 234 -21.88 9.09 -4.03
C GLY A 234 -22.36 9.99 -5.17
N LYS A 235 -23.67 10.00 -5.39
CA LYS A 235 -24.34 10.76 -6.47
C LYS A 235 -24.67 12.21 -6.10
N LEU A 236 -24.65 12.54 -4.82
CA LEU A 236 -24.96 13.85 -4.26
C LEU A 236 -23.80 14.37 -3.43
N THR A 237 -23.78 15.69 -3.18
CA THR A 237 -22.88 16.28 -2.20
C THR A 237 -23.13 15.62 -0.83
N ALA A 238 -22.07 15.23 -0.13
CA ALA A 238 -22.13 14.61 1.17
C ALA A 238 -21.50 15.52 2.22
N ASP A 239 -22.26 15.78 3.28
CA ASP A 239 -21.75 16.47 4.46
C ASP A 239 -21.18 15.45 5.44
N GLY A 240 -20.07 15.80 6.06
CA GLY A 240 -19.39 14.97 7.05
C GLY A 240 -18.57 15.79 8.03
N GLU A 241 -18.17 15.13 9.10
CA GLU A 241 -17.21 15.64 10.07
C GLU A 241 -16.03 14.70 10.13
N VAL A 242 -14.83 15.23 9.93
CA VAL A 242 -13.58 14.49 10.15
C VAL A 242 -13.14 14.75 11.59
N GLU A 243 -12.91 13.68 12.33
CA GLU A 243 -12.32 13.73 13.66
C GLU A 243 -10.99 13.01 13.66
N VAL A 244 -9.97 13.65 14.21
CA VAL A 244 -8.63 13.10 14.35
C VAL A 244 -8.26 13.07 15.82
N THR A 245 -7.89 11.90 16.33
CA THR A 245 -7.40 11.71 17.70
C THR A 245 -5.96 11.18 17.65
N LEU A 246 -5.04 11.91 18.26
CA LEU A 246 -3.69 11.41 18.49
C LEU A 246 -3.68 10.49 19.72
N LEU A 247 -3.20 9.28 19.53
CA LEU A 247 -3.02 8.29 20.60
C LEU A 247 -1.54 8.16 20.94
N ALA A 248 -1.22 8.12 22.22
CA ALA A 248 0.10 7.81 22.75
C ALA A 248 0.50 6.36 22.43
N PRO A 249 1.78 5.97 22.61
CA PRO A 249 2.23 4.60 22.40
C PRO A 249 1.48 3.55 23.21
N ASP A 250 0.97 3.92 24.38
CA ASP A 250 0.14 3.06 25.24
C ASP A 250 -1.35 3.05 24.85
N GLY A 251 -1.71 3.76 23.79
CA GLY A 251 -3.08 3.85 23.28
C GLY A 251 -3.95 4.94 23.94
N GLN A 252 -3.43 5.70 24.92
CA GLN A 252 -4.19 6.77 25.55
C GLN A 252 -4.34 7.98 24.62
N PRO A 253 -5.53 8.63 24.56
CA PRO A 253 -5.74 9.82 23.77
C PRO A 253 -4.99 11.02 24.35
N ILE A 254 -4.24 11.72 23.49
CA ILE A 254 -3.49 12.94 23.84
C ILE A 254 -4.30 14.18 23.47
N ALA A 255 -4.84 14.20 22.25
CA ALA A 255 -5.60 15.35 21.75
C ALA A 255 -6.56 14.92 20.64
N THR A 256 -7.68 15.60 20.53
CA THR A 256 -8.66 15.40 19.46
C THR A 256 -8.96 16.72 18.77
N LYS A 257 -9.12 16.68 17.44
CA LYS A 257 -9.54 17.80 16.59
C LYS A 257 -10.63 17.32 15.66
N ASN A 258 -11.54 18.22 15.28
CA ASN A 258 -12.57 17.93 14.29
C ASN A 258 -12.75 19.09 13.31
N GLN A 259 -13.24 18.75 12.12
CA GLN A 259 -13.57 19.71 11.06
C GLN A 259 -14.77 19.19 10.27
N LYS A 260 -15.80 20.04 10.12
CA LYS A 260 -16.92 19.78 9.22
C LYS A 260 -16.56 20.19 7.81
N LEU A 261 -17.01 19.40 6.83
CA LEU A 261 -16.83 19.70 5.42
C LEU A 261 -17.96 19.11 4.59
N SER A 262 -18.13 19.68 3.39
CA SER A 262 -19.03 19.16 2.34
C SER A 262 -18.21 18.75 1.14
N VAL A 263 -18.35 17.51 0.67
CA VAL A 263 -17.64 16.99 -0.49
C VAL A 263 -18.63 16.74 -1.63
N LYS A 264 -18.42 17.38 -2.78
CA LYS A 264 -19.27 17.20 -3.95
C LYS A 264 -19.19 15.77 -4.48
N ALA A 265 -20.27 15.33 -5.15
CA ALA A 265 -20.34 14.03 -5.81
C ALA A 265 -19.14 13.81 -6.75
N LEU A 266 -18.51 12.65 -6.68
CA LEU A 266 -17.36 12.24 -7.50
C LEU A 266 -16.18 13.22 -7.43
N ARG A 267 -15.94 13.80 -6.25
CA ARG A 267 -14.82 14.72 -6.01
C ARG A 267 -14.10 14.38 -4.71
N GLU A 268 -12.86 14.83 -4.65
CA GLU A 268 -12.07 14.82 -3.43
C GLU A 268 -12.39 16.05 -2.56
N GLY A 269 -12.15 15.89 -1.26
CA GLY A 269 -12.15 16.95 -0.26
C GLY A 269 -10.95 16.78 0.67
N ILE A 270 -10.46 17.88 1.24
CA ILE A 270 -9.33 17.89 2.14
C ILE A 270 -9.73 18.54 3.46
N ALA A 271 -9.42 17.87 4.56
CA ALA A 271 -9.51 18.43 5.91
C ALA A 271 -8.10 18.61 6.48
N ASN A 272 -7.86 19.74 7.20
CA ASN A 272 -6.59 20.05 7.84
C ASN A 272 -6.81 20.25 9.34
N LEU A 273 -6.24 19.35 10.15
CA LEU A 273 -6.47 19.29 11.59
C LEU A 273 -5.14 19.29 12.36
N PRO A 274 -4.51 20.47 12.58
CA PRO A 274 -3.25 20.53 13.28
C PRO A 274 -3.41 20.16 14.76
N ILE A 275 -2.53 19.27 15.26
CA ILE A 275 -2.49 18.83 16.65
C ILE A 275 -1.17 19.29 17.28
N THR A 276 -1.25 20.01 18.39
CA THR A 276 -0.09 20.41 19.18
C THR A 276 0.24 19.36 20.23
N VAL A 277 1.53 19.03 20.38
CA VAL A 277 2.04 18.06 21.35
C VAL A 277 3.21 18.65 22.11
N THR A 278 3.23 18.48 23.43
CA THR A 278 4.31 18.96 24.29
C THR A 278 5.17 17.78 24.74
N LYS A 279 6.48 17.91 24.54
CA LYS A 279 7.50 16.92 24.97
C LYS A 279 7.16 15.48 24.57
N PRO A 280 6.96 15.18 23.27
CA PRO A 280 6.72 13.81 22.83
C PRO A 280 7.94 12.93 23.02
N LEU A 281 7.74 11.62 23.10
CA LEU A 281 8.82 10.63 22.99
C LEU A 281 9.27 10.56 21.55
N PHE A 282 10.60 10.53 21.33
CA PHE A 282 11.16 10.50 20.00
C PHE A 282 11.35 9.07 19.47
N TRP A 283 11.14 8.92 18.19
CA TRP A 283 11.51 7.72 17.44
C TRP A 283 13.01 7.75 17.14
N SER A 284 13.70 6.64 17.41
CA SER A 284 15.10 6.38 17.01
C SER A 284 15.32 4.90 16.78
N PRO A 285 16.47 4.49 16.19
CA PRO A 285 16.83 3.08 16.04
C PRO A 285 16.89 2.30 17.36
N GLU A 286 17.25 2.95 18.45
CA GLU A 286 17.34 2.37 19.80
C GLU A 286 15.99 2.39 20.52
N ASN A 287 15.15 3.37 20.20
CA ASN A 287 13.84 3.56 20.83
C ASN A 287 12.76 3.89 19.76
N PRO A 288 12.26 2.89 19.03
CA PRO A 288 11.36 3.10 17.90
C PRO A 288 9.90 3.37 18.33
N VAL A 289 9.70 4.47 19.05
CA VAL A 289 8.40 4.87 19.60
C VAL A 289 7.47 5.33 18.48
N LEU A 290 6.29 4.73 18.41
CA LEU A 290 5.25 5.05 17.45
C LEU A 290 4.00 5.56 18.15
N TYR A 291 3.46 6.65 17.63
CA TYR A 291 2.13 7.17 17.95
C TYR A 291 1.15 6.74 16.87
N LYS A 292 -0.15 6.84 17.16
CA LYS A 292 -1.20 6.55 16.20
C LYS A 292 -2.10 7.76 16.03
N VAL A 293 -2.41 8.09 14.80
CA VAL A 293 -3.43 9.07 14.44
C VAL A 293 -4.66 8.29 14.01
N LYS A 294 -5.66 8.23 14.91
CA LYS A 294 -6.96 7.66 14.62
C LYS A 294 -7.79 8.71 13.91
N THR A 295 -8.21 8.44 12.68
CA THR A 295 -9.00 9.35 11.85
C THR A 295 -10.37 8.73 11.58
N GLN A 296 -11.44 9.47 11.87
CA GLN A 296 -12.82 9.04 11.66
C GLN A 296 -13.56 10.03 10.77
N VAL A 297 -14.40 9.52 9.88
CA VAL A 297 -15.42 10.28 9.17
C VAL A 297 -16.76 9.98 9.84
N LYS A 298 -17.47 11.03 10.24
CA LYS A 298 -18.81 10.92 10.85
C LYS A 298 -19.83 11.57 9.94
N GLN A 299 -20.96 10.90 9.73
CA GLN A 299 -22.15 11.45 9.09
C GLN A 299 -23.33 11.31 10.04
N ASN A 300 -24.05 12.41 10.29
CA ASN A 300 -25.15 12.44 11.26
C ASN A 300 -24.80 11.87 12.65
N GLY A 301 -23.56 12.12 13.12
CA GLY A 301 -23.05 11.64 14.40
C GLY A 301 -22.57 10.17 14.41
N THR A 302 -22.77 9.42 13.33
CA THR A 302 -22.35 8.02 13.21
C THR A 302 -21.01 7.94 12.47
N VAL A 303 -20.07 7.13 12.98
CA VAL A 303 -18.80 6.84 12.28
C VAL A 303 -19.09 5.99 11.05
N THR A 304 -18.75 6.52 9.88
CA THR A 304 -18.96 5.88 8.58
C THR A 304 -17.68 5.41 7.94
N ASP A 305 -16.51 5.91 8.38
CA ASP A 305 -15.19 5.42 7.99
C ASP A 305 -14.18 5.68 9.10
N GLU A 306 -13.18 4.80 9.22
CA GLU A 306 -12.12 4.91 10.23
C GLU A 306 -10.81 4.33 9.72
N VAL A 307 -9.69 5.02 9.96
CA VAL A 307 -8.34 4.53 9.72
C VAL A 307 -7.42 4.89 10.89
N GLU A 308 -6.42 4.04 11.16
CA GLU A 308 -5.30 4.33 12.04
C GLU A 308 -4.02 4.51 11.21
N THR A 309 -3.36 5.65 11.39
CA THR A 309 -2.09 5.97 10.74
C THR A 309 -1.00 6.08 11.79
N LYS A 310 0.10 5.35 11.63
CA LYS A 310 1.26 5.46 12.53
C LYS A 310 2.07 6.72 12.18
N CYS A 311 2.67 7.35 13.18
CA CYS A 311 3.65 8.41 13.01
C CYS A 311 4.70 8.37 14.13
N GLY A 312 5.85 9.00 13.93
CA GLY A 312 6.91 9.09 14.91
C GLY A 312 7.51 10.51 14.95
N PHE A 313 7.73 11.00 16.16
CA PHE A 313 8.38 12.30 16.36
C PHE A 313 9.89 12.15 16.21
N ARG A 314 10.47 12.83 15.26
CA ARG A 314 11.92 12.90 15.05
C ARG A 314 12.31 14.12 14.27
N THR A 315 13.57 14.55 14.42
CA THR A 315 14.22 15.50 13.51
C THR A 315 15.33 14.79 12.76
N ILE A 316 15.50 15.11 11.49
CA ILE A 316 16.61 14.64 10.65
C ILE A 316 17.34 15.84 10.05
N ARG A 317 18.66 15.74 9.94
CA ARG A 317 19.50 16.73 9.26
C ARG A 317 20.70 16.04 8.65
N PHE A 318 20.94 16.32 7.40
CA PHE A 318 22.21 15.99 6.72
C PHE A 318 23.07 17.25 6.68
N ASP A 319 24.36 17.11 6.97
CA ASP A 319 25.30 18.18 7.05
C ASP A 319 26.60 17.77 6.34
N ASN A 320 27.06 18.61 5.41
CA ASN A 320 28.19 18.27 4.54
C ASN A 320 29.50 18.02 5.30
N ASN A 321 29.67 18.63 6.48
CA ASN A 321 30.91 18.52 7.25
C ASN A 321 30.81 17.50 8.37
N THR A 322 29.62 17.32 8.96
CA THR A 322 29.45 16.52 10.18
C THR A 322 28.58 15.27 9.98
N GLY A 323 27.98 15.11 8.79
CA GLY A 323 27.20 13.92 8.41
C GLY A 323 25.76 13.97 8.88
N PHE A 324 25.21 12.82 9.29
CA PHE A 324 23.80 12.65 9.62
C PHE A 324 23.51 12.88 11.10
N TRP A 325 22.42 13.61 11.36
CA TRP A 325 21.93 13.96 12.70
C TRP A 325 20.48 13.51 12.86
N LEU A 326 20.20 12.77 13.92
CA LEU A 326 18.85 12.33 14.31
C LEU A 326 18.57 12.85 15.72
N ASN A 327 17.49 13.60 15.90
CA ASN A 327 17.07 14.15 17.19
C ASN A 327 18.15 15.02 17.89
N GLY A 328 19.01 15.66 17.11
CA GLY A 328 20.11 16.49 17.62
C GLY A 328 21.39 15.70 17.95
N GLU A 329 21.40 14.39 17.76
CA GLU A 329 22.59 13.54 17.95
C GLU A 329 23.21 13.19 16.59
N ASN A 330 24.56 13.24 16.52
CA ASN A 330 25.28 12.81 15.33
C ASN A 330 25.39 11.29 15.29
N ILE A 331 24.76 10.66 14.30
CA ILE A 331 24.67 9.20 14.19
C ILE A 331 25.43 8.71 12.97
N LYS A 332 26.27 7.71 13.17
CA LYS A 332 26.91 6.97 12.07
C LYS A 332 25.88 6.03 11.41
N ILE A 333 25.59 6.26 10.13
CA ILE A 333 24.77 5.35 9.34
C ILE A 333 25.59 4.07 9.06
N LYS A 334 25.09 2.94 9.56
CA LYS A 334 25.63 1.60 9.31
C LYS A 334 24.59 0.86 8.48
N GLY A 335 24.58 1.12 7.18
CA GLY A 335 23.53 0.69 6.27
C GLY A 335 23.91 -0.54 5.44
N VAL A 336 22.89 -1.26 5.01
CA VAL A 336 22.96 -2.29 3.98
C VAL A 336 22.06 -1.93 2.81
N CYS A 337 22.37 -2.49 1.64
CA CYS A 337 21.55 -2.45 0.45
C CYS A 337 21.18 -3.89 0.10
N SER A 338 19.89 -4.19 -0.10
CA SER A 338 19.47 -5.55 -0.41
C SER A 338 18.19 -5.57 -1.23
N HIS A 339 18.13 -6.51 -2.17
CA HIS A 339 16.93 -6.81 -2.94
C HIS A 339 15.87 -7.49 -2.07
N GLN A 340 14.64 -7.50 -2.57
CA GLN A 340 13.50 -8.02 -1.80
C GLN A 340 13.40 -9.55 -1.78
N ASP A 341 13.98 -10.24 -2.75
CA ASP A 341 13.92 -11.71 -2.84
C ASP A 341 14.57 -12.42 -1.64
N HIS A 342 14.17 -13.66 -1.41
CA HIS A 342 14.73 -14.52 -0.38
C HIS A 342 14.85 -15.96 -0.86
N ALA A 343 15.95 -16.60 -0.49
CA ALA A 343 16.22 -17.98 -0.87
C ALA A 343 15.06 -18.92 -0.49
N GLY A 344 14.63 -19.73 -1.43
CA GLY A 344 13.57 -20.71 -1.27
C GLY A 344 12.14 -20.21 -1.48
N VAL A 345 11.90 -18.90 -1.46
CA VAL A 345 10.57 -18.30 -1.66
C VAL A 345 10.52 -17.28 -2.78
N GLY A 346 11.67 -16.94 -3.39
CA GLY A 346 11.74 -15.91 -4.41
C GLY A 346 11.29 -14.55 -3.89
N VAL A 347 10.43 -13.85 -4.63
CA VAL A 347 9.86 -12.57 -4.23
C VAL A 347 8.56 -12.70 -3.42
N ALA A 348 7.97 -13.89 -3.35
CA ALA A 348 6.77 -14.17 -2.55
C ALA A 348 7.12 -14.35 -1.06
N VAL A 349 7.67 -13.31 -0.46
CA VAL A 349 8.23 -13.34 0.90
C VAL A 349 7.12 -13.24 1.94
N PRO A 350 6.97 -14.24 2.83
CA PRO A 350 6.03 -14.14 3.95
C PRO A 350 6.39 -13.02 4.93
N ASP A 351 5.38 -12.38 5.54
CA ASP A 351 5.59 -11.21 6.44
C ASP A 351 6.56 -11.47 7.57
N ALA A 352 6.47 -12.63 8.23
CA ALA A 352 7.35 -13.00 9.31
C ALA A 352 8.84 -13.05 8.90
N LEU A 353 9.12 -13.25 7.61
CA LEU A 353 10.49 -13.32 7.10
C LEU A 353 11.10 -11.91 6.96
N TRP A 354 10.30 -10.87 6.78
CA TRP A 354 10.76 -9.48 6.83
C TRP A 354 11.31 -9.13 8.20
N GLU A 355 10.57 -9.44 9.28
CA GLU A 355 11.02 -9.21 10.65
C GLU A 355 12.27 -10.04 10.98
N PHE A 356 12.31 -11.30 10.52
CA PHE A 356 13.49 -12.15 10.70
C PHE A 356 14.74 -11.53 10.07
N ARG A 357 14.66 -11.06 8.80
CA ARG A 357 15.77 -10.41 8.10
C ARG A 357 16.25 -9.18 8.84
N LEU A 358 15.33 -8.28 9.20
CA LEU A 358 15.65 -7.03 9.90
C LEU A 358 16.28 -7.30 11.28
N ARG A 359 15.78 -8.30 12.02
CA ARG A 359 16.36 -8.70 13.31
C ARG A 359 17.79 -9.17 13.14
N LYS A 360 18.07 -10.01 12.13
CA LYS A 360 19.44 -10.47 11.86
C LYS A 360 20.36 -9.32 11.45
N LEU A 361 19.90 -8.37 10.72
CA LEU A 361 20.66 -7.17 10.38
C LEU A 361 20.93 -6.32 11.63
N LYS A 362 19.96 -6.14 12.52
CA LYS A 362 20.19 -5.44 13.80
C LYS A 362 21.20 -6.16 14.70
N GLU A 363 21.16 -7.48 14.77
CA GLU A 363 22.16 -8.30 15.49
C GLU A 363 23.58 -8.07 14.96
N MET A 364 23.73 -7.74 13.66
CA MET A 364 25.01 -7.34 13.04
C MET A 364 25.39 -5.88 13.30
N GLY A 365 24.54 -5.09 13.96
CA GLY A 365 24.76 -3.68 14.23
C GLY A 365 24.29 -2.73 13.11
N VAL A 366 23.47 -3.21 12.18
CA VAL A 366 22.87 -2.40 11.12
C VAL A 366 21.77 -1.50 11.71
N ASN A 367 21.76 -0.22 11.34
CA ASN A 367 20.74 0.77 11.73
C ASN A 367 20.02 1.42 10.54
N ALA A 368 20.43 1.11 9.30
CA ALA A 368 19.83 1.67 8.10
C ALA A 368 19.75 0.65 6.97
N TYR A 369 18.75 0.81 6.11
CA TYR A 369 18.49 -0.05 4.97
C TYR A 369 18.19 0.79 3.73
N ARG A 370 18.90 0.57 2.63
CA ARG A 370 18.52 1.07 1.31
C ARG A 370 17.72 -0.01 0.61
N VAL A 371 16.49 0.31 0.23
CA VAL A 371 15.68 -0.59 -0.58
C VAL A 371 16.21 -0.61 -2.00
N ALA A 372 16.68 -1.75 -2.44
CA ALA A 372 17.35 -1.89 -3.73
C ALA A 372 16.45 -2.67 -4.72
N HIS A 373 16.14 -2.12 -5.83
CA HIS A 373 16.13 -0.71 -6.25
C HIS A 373 14.71 -0.37 -6.64
N ASN A 374 13.79 -0.46 -5.68
CA ASN A 374 12.35 -0.40 -5.90
C ASN A 374 11.58 -0.25 -4.59
N PRO A 375 10.31 0.21 -4.64
CA PRO A 375 9.42 0.20 -3.48
C PRO A 375 9.24 -1.21 -2.91
N VAL A 376 9.45 -1.36 -1.60
CA VAL A 376 9.28 -2.63 -0.88
C VAL A 376 7.83 -2.86 -0.44
N ALA A 377 7.55 -4.05 0.13
CA ALA A 377 6.25 -4.34 0.74
C ALA A 377 5.95 -3.39 1.91
N LYS A 378 4.68 -3.01 2.12
CA LYS A 378 4.27 -2.16 3.24
C LYS A 378 4.55 -2.80 4.60
N GLU A 379 4.52 -4.13 4.67
CA GLU A 379 4.84 -4.94 5.86
C GLU A 379 6.32 -4.79 6.24
N PHE A 380 7.22 -4.72 5.25
CA PHE A 380 8.63 -4.43 5.48
C PHE A 380 8.83 -3.02 6.06
N MET A 381 8.14 -2.01 5.52
CA MET A 381 8.19 -0.64 6.04
C MET A 381 7.66 -0.56 7.47
N ALA A 382 6.55 -1.25 7.76
CA ALA A 382 5.99 -1.32 9.10
C ALA A 382 6.95 -2.01 10.10
N ALA A 383 7.68 -3.03 9.66
CA ALA A 383 8.73 -3.67 10.45
C ALA A 383 9.93 -2.73 10.68
N CYS A 384 10.36 -1.96 9.68
CA CYS A 384 11.40 -0.94 9.85
C CYS A 384 10.99 0.12 10.87
N ASP A 385 9.75 0.61 10.81
CA ASP A 385 9.23 1.59 11.77
C ASP A 385 9.23 1.06 13.20
N SER A 386 8.77 -0.18 13.41
CA SER A 386 8.63 -0.78 14.74
C SER A 386 9.94 -1.32 15.32
N MET A 387 10.89 -1.68 14.47
CA MET A 387 12.18 -2.21 14.87
C MET A 387 13.29 -1.16 14.90
N GLY A 388 13.04 0.07 14.43
CA GLY A 388 14.03 1.13 14.44
C GLY A 388 15.14 0.92 13.40
N ILE A 389 14.78 0.67 12.15
CA ILE A 389 15.70 0.67 11.02
C ILE A 389 15.40 1.89 10.14
N MET A 390 16.37 2.77 9.98
CA MET A 390 16.25 3.91 9.07
C MET A 390 16.20 3.43 7.62
N VAL A 391 15.42 4.07 6.76
CA VAL A 391 15.23 3.65 5.37
C VAL A 391 15.56 4.78 4.40
N LEU A 392 16.35 4.44 3.38
CA LEU A 392 16.39 5.15 2.11
C LEU A 392 15.41 4.45 1.18
N ASP A 393 14.27 5.09 0.92
CA ASP A 393 13.21 4.53 0.09
C ASP A 393 13.39 4.95 -1.36
N GLU A 394 13.44 3.96 -2.27
CA GLU A 394 13.90 4.17 -3.64
C GLU A 394 12.81 3.84 -4.66
N ASN A 395 12.59 4.76 -5.60
CA ASN A 395 11.73 4.58 -6.76
C ASN A 395 12.41 3.70 -7.81
N ARG A 396 11.62 2.83 -8.49
CA ARG A 396 12.20 1.94 -9.51
C ARG A 396 12.48 2.65 -10.84
N LEU A 397 11.49 3.35 -11.37
CA LEU A 397 11.54 3.77 -12.77
C LEU A 397 11.90 5.24 -12.94
N PHE A 398 12.99 5.50 -13.67
CA PHE A 398 13.42 6.85 -14.06
C PHE A 398 12.62 7.31 -15.27
N ASN A 399 11.38 7.75 -15.03
CA ASN A 399 10.45 8.12 -16.09
C ASN A 399 9.45 9.17 -15.58
N THR A 400 9.16 10.16 -16.39
CA THR A 400 8.24 11.27 -16.06
C THR A 400 6.96 11.27 -16.90
N SER A 401 6.65 10.17 -17.58
CA SER A 401 5.33 10.04 -18.22
C SER A 401 4.22 9.92 -17.16
N PRO A 402 2.97 10.25 -17.50
CA PRO A 402 1.90 10.35 -16.51
C PRO A 402 1.66 9.08 -15.68
N GLU A 403 1.90 7.91 -16.25
CA GLU A 403 1.77 6.65 -15.54
C GLU A 403 2.82 6.51 -14.44
N TYR A 404 4.09 6.74 -14.77
CA TYR A 404 5.19 6.58 -13.82
C TYR A 404 5.24 7.70 -12.77
N VAL A 405 4.78 8.90 -13.13
CA VAL A 405 4.55 9.96 -12.14
C VAL A 405 3.51 9.51 -11.10
N ARG A 406 2.38 8.93 -11.53
CA ARG A 406 1.38 8.39 -10.59
C ARG A 406 1.94 7.28 -9.70
N GLN A 407 2.83 6.43 -10.22
CA GLN A 407 3.48 5.37 -9.44
C GLN A 407 4.40 5.96 -8.36
N LEU A 408 5.17 7.01 -8.68
CA LEU A 408 5.98 7.75 -7.71
C LEU A 408 5.10 8.44 -6.65
N GLU A 409 4.00 9.08 -7.06
CA GLU A 409 3.04 9.68 -6.13
C GLU A 409 2.46 8.64 -5.16
N TRP A 410 2.11 7.45 -5.63
CA TRP A 410 1.61 6.36 -4.79
C TRP A 410 2.64 5.87 -3.79
N GLN A 411 3.90 5.67 -4.21
CA GLN A 411 4.97 5.28 -3.30
C GLN A 411 5.12 6.30 -2.17
N VAL A 412 5.28 7.58 -2.52
CA VAL A 412 5.47 8.63 -1.51
C VAL A 412 4.23 8.74 -0.60
N ARG A 413 3.02 8.70 -1.15
CA ARG A 413 1.77 8.75 -0.37
C ARG A 413 1.68 7.61 0.63
N ARG A 414 2.04 6.38 0.21
CA ARG A 414 2.03 5.19 1.06
C ARG A 414 3.00 5.30 2.23
N ASP A 415 4.24 5.76 1.95
CA ASP A 415 5.35 5.63 2.89
C ASP A 415 5.71 6.93 3.63
N ARG A 416 5.10 8.09 3.26
CA ARG A 416 5.40 9.39 3.87
C ARG A 416 5.11 9.51 5.37
N ASN A 417 4.29 8.62 5.94
CA ASN A 417 4.03 8.57 7.37
C ASN A 417 5.05 7.73 8.15
N CYS A 418 5.89 6.94 7.46
CA CYS A 418 6.88 6.06 8.10
C CYS A 418 8.02 6.90 8.69
N PRO A 419 8.22 6.93 10.02
CA PRO A 419 9.33 7.65 10.62
C PRO A 419 10.69 7.05 10.26
N SER A 420 10.73 5.77 9.88
CA SER A 420 11.94 5.10 9.39
C SER A 420 12.48 5.72 8.10
N VAL A 421 11.64 6.21 7.20
CA VAL A 421 12.10 6.85 5.95
C VAL A 421 12.80 8.16 6.28
N ILE A 422 14.12 8.21 6.07
CA ILE A 422 14.94 9.39 6.29
C ILE A 422 15.34 10.13 5.00
N LEU A 423 15.17 9.45 3.85
CA LEU A 423 15.63 9.94 2.55
C LEU A 423 14.86 9.28 1.43
N TRP A 424 14.43 10.06 0.44
CA TRP A 424 13.85 9.56 -0.82
C TRP A 424 14.93 9.44 -1.87
N SER A 425 14.98 8.33 -2.63
CA SER A 425 15.83 8.16 -3.79
C SER A 425 14.97 8.04 -5.05
N VAL A 426 15.21 8.91 -6.03
CA VAL A 426 14.35 8.99 -7.21
C VAL A 426 14.74 8.04 -8.32
N PHE A 427 15.98 7.50 -8.33
CA PHE A 427 16.41 6.46 -9.26
C PHE A 427 17.68 5.74 -8.81
N ASN A 428 18.00 4.63 -9.50
CA ASN A 428 19.27 3.92 -9.39
C ASN A 428 19.99 3.78 -10.75
N GLU A 429 21.21 4.37 -10.86
CA GLU A 429 22.21 4.10 -11.89
C GLU A 429 21.73 4.25 -13.35
N GLU A 430 20.98 5.29 -13.63
CA GLU A 430 20.38 5.48 -14.95
C GLU A 430 21.37 6.03 -15.99
N PRO A 431 21.32 5.59 -17.25
CA PRO A 431 22.24 6.05 -18.29
C PRO A 431 22.20 7.57 -18.55
N MET A 432 21.06 8.22 -18.26
CA MET A 432 20.86 9.65 -18.51
C MET A 432 21.38 10.56 -17.38
N GLN A 433 21.97 10.02 -16.32
CA GLN A 433 22.39 10.77 -15.11
C GLN A 433 23.44 11.86 -15.34
N GLY A 434 24.05 11.92 -16.52
CA GLY A 434 25.00 12.94 -16.94
C GLY A 434 24.52 13.78 -18.12
N THR A 435 23.23 13.82 -18.42
CA THR A 435 22.66 14.55 -19.55
C THR A 435 21.67 15.64 -19.11
N GLU A 436 21.48 16.66 -19.98
CA GLU A 436 20.52 17.72 -19.75
C GLU A 436 19.09 17.16 -19.53
N ASN A 437 18.66 16.21 -20.37
CA ASN A 437 17.37 15.55 -20.22
C ASN A 437 17.24 14.81 -18.88
N GLY A 438 18.31 14.17 -18.41
CA GLY A 438 18.35 13.52 -17.12
C GLY A 438 18.14 14.50 -15.95
N VAL A 439 18.82 15.65 -15.99
CA VAL A 439 18.63 16.72 -14.99
C VAL A 439 17.18 17.22 -14.98
N GLU A 440 16.59 17.44 -16.16
CA GLU A 440 15.18 17.88 -16.27
C GLU A 440 14.20 16.83 -15.72
N MET A 441 14.44 15.56 -16.00
CA MET A 441 13.62 14.46 -15.45
C MET A 441 13.71 14.41 -13.93
N VAL A 442 14.91 14.52 -13.36
CA VAL A 442 15.09 14.53 -11.89
C VAL A 442 14.39 15.72 -11.26
N ARG A 443 14.46 16.93 -11.85
CA ARG A 443 13.72 18.10 -11.36
C ARG A 443 12.22 17.84 -11.28
N ARG A 444 11.64 17.24 -12.31
CA ARG A 444 10.20 16.90 -12.30
C ARG A 444 9.87 15.85 -11.23
N MET A 445 10.69 14.82 -11.08
CA MET A 445 10.50 13.82 -10.03
C MET A 445 10.67 14.43 -8.64
N TYR A 446 11.65 15.31 -8.47
CA TYR A 446 11.86 16.08 -7.25
C TYR A 446 10.61 16.88 -6.87
N ASP A 447 10.04 17.63 -7.82
CA ASP A 447 8.82 18.41 -7.60
C ASP A 447 7.63 17.54 -7.18
N VAL A 448 7.48 16.37 -7.79
CA VAL A 448 6.44 15.40 -7.42
C VAL A 448 6.61 14.96 -5.97
N VAL A 449 7.81 14.54 -5.57
CA VAL A 449 8.08 14.08 -4.21
C VAL A 449 7.88 15.21 -3.20
N LYS A 450 8.42 16.43 -3.47
CA LYS A 450 8.29 17.57 -2.54
C LYS A 450 6.85 18.05 -2.36
N LYS A 451 6.01 17.93 -3.38
CA LYS A 451 4.57 18.23 -3.24
C LYS A 451 3.86 17.23 -2.31
N MET A 452 4.30 15.99 -2.32
CA MET A 452 3.70 14.92 -1.52
C MET A 452 4.29 14.84 -0.11
N ASP A 453 5.59 15.13 0.03
CA ASP A 453 6.35 15.13 1.27
C ASP A 453 7.45 16.20 1.27
N PRO A 454 7.17 17.39 1.80
CA PRO A 454 8.16 18.46 1.92
C PRO A 454 9.17 18.25 3.05
N THR A 455 9.03 17.18 3.85
CA THR A 455 9.74 17.03 5.14
C THR A 455 11.08 16.31 5.03
N ARG A 456 11.29 15.52 3.95
CA ARG A 456 12.50 14.71 3.76
C ARG A 456 13.33 15.22 2.60
N PRO A 457 14.66 15.08 2.69
CA PRO A 457 15.53 15.32 1.53
C PRO A 457 15.38 14.21 0.49
N ILE A 458 15.79 14.56 -0.74
CA ILE A 458 15.72 13.71 -1.92
C ILE A 458 17.13 13.52 -2.46
N THR A 459 17.46 12.29 -2.85
CA THR A 459 18.73 11.93 -3.48
C THR A 459 18.50 11.10 -4.72
N ALA A 460 19.59 10.74 -5.38
CA ALA A 460 19.64 9.76 -6.47
C ALA A 460 20.89 8.90 -6.33
N ALA A 461 20.79 7.61 -6.64
CA ALA A 461 21.93 6.71 -6.62
C ALA A 461 22.66 6.75 -7.97
N MET A 462 23.77 7.46 -8.01
CA MET A 462 24.57 7.68 -9.23
C MET A 462 25.76 6.72 -9.31
N ASN A 463 26.06 6.23 -10.50
CA ASN A 463 27.31 5.49 -10.82
C ASN A 463 28.10 6.12 -11.96
N GLY A 464 27.65 7.25 -12.51
CA GLY A 464 28.29 7.95 -13.62
C GLY A 464 27.87 9.42 -13.72
N GLY A 465 28.31 10.09 -14.76
CA GLY A 465 27.93 11.49 -15.02
C GLY A 465 28.54 12.51 -14.05
N PHE A 466 29.45 12.12 -13.15
CA PHE A 466 29.97 12.96 -12.07
C PHE A 466 30.71 14.21 -12.56
N PHE A 467 31.33 14.15 -13.75
CA PHE A 467 32.08 15.26 -14.33
C PHE A 467 31.33 15.96 -15.46
N SER A 468 30.05 15.60 -15.69
CA SER A 468 29.21 16.28 -16.66
C SER A 468 28.76 17.64 -16.11
N GLU A 469 28.67 18.63 -17.00
CA GLU A 469 27.99 19.91 -16.68
C GLU A 469 26.51 19.72 -16.36
N TYR A 470 25.90 18.63 -16.85
CA TYR A 470 24.53 18.20 -16.60
C TYR A 470 24.45 17.09 -15.53
N ASN A 471 25.28 17.16 -14.50
CA ASN A 471 25.21 16.21 -13.40
C ASN A 471 23.89 16.33 -12.64
N VAL A 472 23.13 15.23 -12.54
CA VAL A 472 21.80 15.21 -11.90
C VAL A 472 21.83 15.51 -10.40
N SER A 473 23.01 15.47 -9.74
CA SER A 473 23.14 15.93 -8.35
C SER A 473 22.77 17.41 -8.14
N GLN A 474 22.73 18.20 -9.22
CA GLN A 474 22.24 19.59 -9.20
C GLN A 474 20.73 19.73 -9.02
N ALA A 475 19.99 18.63 -9.16
CA ALA A 475 18.54 18.59 -9.12
C ALA A 475 17.97 17.86 -7.89
N VAL A 476 18.82 17.50 -6.91
CA VAL A 476 18.45 16.86 -5.63
C VAL A 476 19.00 17.67 -4.46
N ASP A 477 18.59 17.31 -3.21
CA ASP A 477 19.06 18.02 -1.98
C ASP A 477 20.51 17.77 -1.62
#